data_2a1eb2940c0202062df03048e58e4281
#
_entry.id   2a1eb2940c0202062df03048e58e4281
#
_cell.length_a   1.000
_cell.length_b   1.000
_cell.length_c   1.000
_cell.angle_alpha   90.00
_cell.angle_beta   90.00
_cell.angle_gamma   90.00
#
_symmetry.space_group_name_H-M   'P 1'
#
loop_
_entity.id
_entity.type
_entity.pdbx_description
1 polymer ?
#
loop_
_entity_poly.entity_id
_entity_poly.type
_entity_poly.pdbx_seq_one_letter_code
_entity_poly.pdbx_strand_id
1 'polypeptide(L)'
;MIGLVALALVVAGCGGRRQADIVIGKPSGTTTAASEVTVVTIPPPDLGRPPTPEPRNAPGLKDANGRPYGTIAFRSDVPVPDELLFVLVAGSDARPNEDVRRTRADSIHLLAVNPRTLEGTILGFPRDAWVEIPGRGANRINMALVYGGPQLLAETVRHLTGLPVHYYVLTGFTGLVSMVDELGGVDVFVERRMNDANSGARFQPGWHHFNGNEALSFSRDRHSTPDGDFTRSLNQGKIILAALAKMRAEVGDDEGLRRWLGVLIRHVSLDVPSDELMSLAALGRRVEPDLLRNVVVPGRVGSAGSQSVVYLGEAAAQIFLDLRPDGVLGSSSRPEQTTTTEPSTTTSSSSTTSTTEPDGFLG
;
A
#
# COMPACT_ATOMS: atom_id res chain seq x y z
N MET A 1 10.61 5.86 0.08
CA MET A 1 9.38 5.10 0.40
C MET A 1 8.22 5.98 0.85
N ILE A 2 8.45 7.19 1.25
CA ILE A 2 7.53 8.00 2.03
C ILE A 2 6.46 8.70 1.20
N GLY A 3 6.76 9.27 0.10
CA GLY A 3 5.76 9.96 -0.74
C GLY A 3 5.09 9.10 -1.80
N LEU A 4 5.43 7.84 -1.80
CA LEU A 4 5.10 6.90 -2.86
C LEU A 4 3.68 6.34 -2.79
N VAL A 5 3.13 6.21 -1.59
CA VAL A 5 1.76 5.72 -1.38
C VAL A 5 0.74 6.70 -1.96
N ALA A 6 1.08 7.98 -1.90
CA ALA A 6 0.28 9.03 -2.51
C ALA A 6 0.26 8.98 -4.05
N LEU A 7 1.24 8.31 -4.66
CA LEU A 7 1.38 8.22 -6.09
C LEU A 7 0.70 7.00 -6.69
N ALA A 8 0.42 6.02 -5.90
CA ALA A 8 0.08 4.70 -6.37
C ALA A 8 -1.42 4.39 -6.39
N LEU A 9 -2.26 5.38 -6.45
CA LEU A 9 -3.68 5.19 -6.18
C LEU A 9 -4.60 5.79 -7.25
N VAL A 10 -5.01 5.05 -8.21
CA VAL A 10 -6.16 5.05 -9.15
C VAL A 10 -5.73 4.69 -10.57
N VAL A 11 -6.43 3.99 -11.31
CA VAL A 11 -7.76 3.97 -11.88
C VAL A 11 -8.17 2.57 -12.28
N ALA A 12 -9.29 2.12 -11.89
CA ALA A 12 -10.20 1.40 -12.75
C ALA A 12 -11.59 1.84 -12.37
N GLY A 13 -11.96 3.01 -12.79
CA GLY A 13 -13.32 3.53 -12.68
C GLY A 13 -14.04 3.33 -13.97
N CYS A 14 -15.12 2.61 -13.93
CA CYS A 14 -16.21 2.52 -14.88
C CYS A 14 -16.18 3.49 -16.06
N GLY A 15 -16.39 2.95 -17.23
CA GLY A 15 -16.53 3.60 -18.50
C GLY A 15 -17.24 4.95 -18.45
N GLY A 16 -16.49 5.97 -18.78
CA GLY A 16 -16.92 7.31 -18.93
C GLY A 16 -15.71 8.17 -19.27
N ARG A 17 -15.31 8.14 -20.55
CA ARG A 17 -14.28 9.02 -21.06
C ARG A 17 -14.56 10.47 -20.65
N ARG A 18 -13.75 11.01 -19.74
CA ARG A 18 -13.46 12.43 -19.68
C ARG A 18 -11.94 12.58 -19.68
N GLN A 19 -11.47 13.00 -20.83
CA GLN A 19 -10.13 13.42 -21.12
C GLN A 19 -9.80 14.61 -20.22
N ALA A 20 -8.80 14.47 -19.35
CA ALA A 20 -8.22 15.61 -18.65
C ALA A 20 -6.99 16.05 -19.46
N ASP A 21 -7.14 17.12 -20.23
CA ASP A 21 -6.06 17.74 -20.98
C ASP A 21 -5.08 18.40 -20.01
N ILE A 22 -3.87 17.87 -19.92
CA ILE A 22 -2.76 18.56 -19.24
C ILE A 22 -2.10 19.46 -20.26
N VAL A 23 -2.45 20.75 -20.24
CA VAL A 23 -1.75 21.76 -21.02
C VAL A 23 -0.54 22.24 -20.22
N ILE A 24 0.64 21.86 -20.67
CA ILE A 24 1.90 22.48 -20.19
C ILE A 24 2.03 23.83 -20.91
N GLY A 25 1.67 24.90 -20.24
CA GLY A 25 1.82 26.25 -20.76
C GLY A 25 3.28 26.68 -20.88
N LYS A 26 3.74 26.95 -22.09
CA LYS A 26 4.98 27.66 -22.40
C LYS A 26 4.67 29.16 -22.55
N PRO A 27 5.51 30.08 -22.05
CA PRO A 27 5.20 31.52 -22.17
C PRO A 27 5.33 32.00 -23.60
N SER A 28 4.36 32.81 -23.95
CA SER A 28 4.08 33.65 -25.12
C SER A 28 5.13 33.80 -26.24
N GLY A 29 4.66 33.62 -27.43
CA GLY A 29 5.24 34.19 -28.65
C GLY A 29 4.79 33.48 -29.91
N THR A 30 3.85 34.09 -30.65
CA THR A 30 3.57 33.91 -32.05
C THR A 30 2.67 32.73 -32.46
N THR A 31 1.50 33.08 -32.92
CA THR A 31 0.47 32.29 -33.62
C THR A 31 1.07 31.42 -34.72
N THR A 32 0.96 30.10 -34.60
CA THR A 32 1.02 29.18 -35.73
C THR A 32 0.14 27.97 -35.40
N ALA A 33 -0.54 27.43 -36.39
CA ALA A 33 -1.59 26.44 -36.37
C ALA A 33 -1.46 25.33 -35.28
N ALA A 34 -2.57 25.08 -34.61
CA ALA A 34 -2.70 24.01 -33.64
C ALA A 34 -2.46 22.65 -34.34
N SER A 35 -1.32 22.05 -34.03
CA SER A 35 -1.11 20.62 -34.27
C SER A 35 -1.89 19.85 -33.19
N GLU A 36 -2.83 19.03 -33.61
CA GLU A 36 -3.51 18.09 -32.71
C GLU A 36 -2.45 17.21 -32.05
N VAL A 37 -2.30 17.35 -30.72
CA VAL A 37 -1.49 16.44 -29.94
C VAL A 37 -2.30 15.17 -29.73
N THR A 38 -1.99 14.15 -30.51
CA THR A 38 -2.54 12.80 -30.28
C THR A 38 -2.00 12.28 -28.96
N VAL A 39 -2.83 12.30 -27.93
CA VAL A 39 -2.50 11.66 -26.65
C VAL A 39 -2.52 10.15 -26.86
N VAL A 40 -1.36 9.55 -26.96
CA VAL A 40 -1.22 8.08 -26.97
C VAL A 40 -1.45 7.59 -25.55
N THR A 41 -2.64 7.10 -25.27
CA THR A 41 -2.95 6.42 -24.02
C THR A 41 -2.20 5.06 -24.03
N ILE A 42 -1.13 4.95 -23.28
CA ILE A 42 -0.46 3.67 -23.04
C ILE A 42 -1.30 2.95 -22.01
N PRO A 43 -1.89 1.78 -22.33
CA PRO A 43 -2.62 1.01 -21.34
C PRO A 43 -1.65 0.60 -20.21
N PRO A 44 -2.14 0.47 -18.95
CA PRO A 44 -1.31 -0.04 -17.86
C PRO A 44 -0.70 -1.37 -18.28
N PRO A 45 0.53 -1.67 -17.83
CA PRO A 45 1.18 -2.92 -18.16
C PRO A 45 0.25 -4.07 -17.77
N ASP A 46 -0.16 -4.88 -18.75
CA ASP A 46 -0.94 -6.08 -18.49
C ASP A 46 -0.07 -7.08 -17.70
N LEU A 47 -0.18 -7.01 -16.37
CA LEU A 47 0.46 -7.99 -15.50
C LEU A 47 -0.24 -9.34 -15.56
N GLY A 48 -1.26 -9.46 -16.40
CA GLY A 48 -2.05 -10.66 -16.64
C GLY A 48 -2.94 -11.01 -15.44
N ARG A 49 -3.98 -11.77 -15.70
CA ARG A 49 -4.75 -12.40 -14.62
C ARG A 49 -3.79 -13.26 -13.80
N PRO A 50 -3.70 -13.11 -12.47
CA PRO A 50 -2.80 -13.92 -11.65
C PRO A 50 -3.06 -15.40 -12.00
N PRO A 51 -2.02 -16.18 -12.34
CA PRO A 51 -2.21 -17.60 -12.57
C PRO A 51 -2.81 -18.18 -11.29
N THR A 52 -3.85 -18.98 -11.41
CA THR A 52 -4.39 -19.73 -10.28
C THR A 52 -3.22 -20.56 -9.72
N PRO A 53 -2.73 -20.31 -8.50
CA PRO A 53 -1.56 -21.02 -8.02
C PRO A 53 -1.87 -22.50 -7.91
N GLU A 54 -1.08 -23.33 -8.58
CA GLU A 54 -1.15 -24.76 -8.36
C GLU A 54 -0.48 -25.11 -7.03
N PRO A 55 -1.06 -26.00 -6.21
CA PRO A 55 -0.42 -26.44 -4.98
C PRO A 55 0.87 -27.19 -5.34
N ARG A 56 2.01 -26.56 -5.09
CA ARG A 56 3.31 -27.21 -5.17
C ARG A 56 3.80 -27.46 -3.75
N ASN A 57 3.78 -28.70 -3.33
CA ASN A 57 4.49 -29.11 -2.13
C ASN A 57 5.98 -28.98 -2.41
N ALA A 58 6.67 -28.11 -1.66
CA ALA A 58 8.12 -28.12 -1.66
C ALA A 58 8.59 -29.43 -0.98
N PRO A 59 9.20 -30.37 -1.73
CA PRO A 59 9.60 -31.62 -1.12
C PRO A 59 10.71 -31.39 -0.11
N GLY A 60 10.50 -31.82 1.13
CA GLY A 60 11.55 -32.00 2.11
C GLY A 60 11.69 -30.97 3.23
N LEU A 61 10.93 -29.87 3.25
CA LEU A 61 10.96 -28.92 4.36
C LEU A 61 9.96 -29.32 5.45
N LYS A 62 10.46 -29.47 6.69
CA LYS A 62 9.66 -29.85 7.84
C LYS A 62 9.86 -28.83 8.98
N ASP A 63 8.80 -28.57 9.75
CA ASP A 63 8.88 -27.79 10.98
C ASP A 63 9.65 -28.53 12.09
N ALA A 64 9.87 -27.83 13.21
CA ALA A 64 10.54 -28.43 14.39
C ALA A 64 9.83 -29.68 14.91
N ASN A 65 8.57 -29.92 14.52
CA ASN A 65 7.75 -31.09 14.87
C ASN A 65 7.70 -32.13 13.73
N GLY A 66 8.51 -31.97 12.67
CA GLY A 66 8.57 -32.89 11.55
C GLY A 66 7.41 -32.80 10.57
N ARG A 67 6.56 -31.76 10.65
CA ARG A 67 5.44 -31.54 9.73
C ARG A 67 5.94 -30.84 8.46
N PRO A 68 5.53 -31.31 7.27
CA PRO A 68 5.91 -30.64 6.03
C PRO A 68 5.43 -29.17 6.03
N TYR A 69 6.33 -28.23 5.78
CA TYR A 69 5.93 -26.88 5.38
C TYR A 69 5.46 -26.97 3.92
N GLY A 70 4.17 -26.86 3.72
CA GLY A 70 3.66 -26.56 2.37
C GLY A 70 4.05 -25.14 2.00
N THR A 71 4.54 -24.91 0.78
CA THR A 71 4.40 -23.62 0.16
C THR A 71 2.90 -23.30 0.12
N ILE A 72 2.50 -22.15 0.62
CA ILE A 72 1.10 -21.78 0.58
C ILE A 72 0.74 -21.57 -0.87
N ALA A 73 0.01 -22.54 -1.43
CA ALA A 73 -0.62 -22.37 -2.73
C ALA A 73 -2.01 -21.82 -2.47
N PHE A 74 -2.22 -20.57 -2.84
CA PHE A 74 -3.47 -19.92 -2.61
C PHE A 74 -4.43 -20.21 -3.76
N ARG A 75 -5.49 -20.96 -3.54
CA ARG A 75 -6.64 -21.06 -4.43
C ARG A 75 -7.81 -20.34 -3.79
N SER A 76 -8.42 -19.42 -4.53
CA SER A 76 -9.67 -18.80 -4.13
C SER A 76 -10.53 -18.58 -5.36
N ASP A 77 -11.78 -19.01 -5.28
CA ASP A 77 -12.81 -18.72 -6.27
C ASP A 77 -13.41 -17.32 -6.04
N VAL A 78 -12.99 -16.59 -4.98
CA VAL A 78 -13.41 -15.22 -4.73
C VAL A 78 -12.71 -14.31 -5.73
N PRO A 79 -13.47 -13.61 -6.60
CA PRO A 79 -12.89 -12.68 -7.56
C PRO A 79 -12.30 -11.46 -6.83
N VAL A 80 -11.30 -10.85 -7.45
CA VAL A 80 -10.83 -9.51 -7.07
C VAL A 80 -11.50 -8.52 -8.01
N PRO A 81 -12.26 -7.53 -7.51
CA PRO A 81 -12.85 -6.49 -8.35
C PRO A 81 -11.78 -5.68 -9.08
N ASP A 82 -12.02 -5.41 -10.38
CA ASP A 82 -11.07 -4.70 -11.25
C ASP A 82 -10.80 -3.25 -10.82
N GLU A 83 -11.72 -2.65 -10.05
CA GLU A 83 -11.57 -1.30 -9.52
C GLU A 83 -10.62 -1.18 -8.32
N LEU A 84 -10.27 -2.30 -7.68
CA LEU A 84 -9.33 -2.27 -6.57
C LEU A 84 -7.91 -2.02 -7.06
N LEU A 85 -7.19 -1.17 -6.35
CA LEU A 85 -5.82 -0.86 -6.67
C LEU A 85 -4.85 -1.57 -5.74
N PHE A 86 -3.85 -2.21 -6.35
CA PHE A 86 -2.76 -2.86 -5.62
C PHE A 86 -1.42 -2.34 -6.13
N VAL A 87 -0.63 -1.79 -5.21
CA VAL A 87 0.68 -1.23 -5.52
C VAL A 87 1.76 -1.85 -4.65
N LEU A 88 2.79 -2.37 -5.27
CA LEU A 88 3.96 -2.87 -4.57
C LEU A 88 4.90 -1.72 -4.22
N VAL A 89 5.07 -1.46 -2.94
CA VAL A 89 6.03 -0.49 -2.42
C VAL A 89 7.22 -1.23 -1.84
N ALA A 90 8.39 -1.04 -2.43
CA ALA A 90 9.59 -1.74 -2.03
C ALA A 90 10.75 -0.81 -1.67
N GLY A 91 11.55 -1.23 -0.70
CA GLY A 91 12.79 -0.57 -0.31
C GLY A 91 13.98 -1.51 -0.45
N SER A 92 14.95 -1.11 -1.24
CA SER A 92 16.19 -1.83 -1.50
C SER A 92 17.24 -1.51 -0.44
N ASP A 93 18.10 -2.47 -0.10
CA ASP A 93 19.27 -2.28 0.75
C ASP A 93 20.48 -1.70 -0.02
N ALA A 94 20.25 -1.18 -1.23
CA ALA A 94 21.28 -0.57 -2.08
C ALA A 94 22.02 0.57 -1.36
N ARG A 95 23.33 0.50 -1.43
CA ARG A 95 24.25 1.55 -0.96
C ARG A 95 24.44 2.61 -2.05
N PRO A 96 25.05 3.77 -1.73
CA PRO A 96 25.41 4.75 -2.76
C PRO A 96 26.16 4.08 -3.92
N ASN A 97 25.75 4.40 -5.14
CA ASN A 97 26.28 3.85 -6.41
C ASN A 97 25.91 2.39 -6.74
N GLU A 98 25.06 1.73 -5.96
CA GLU A 98 24.49 0.43 -6.33
C GLU A 98 23.15 0.60 -7.05
N ASP A 99 22.84 -0.30 -7.98
CA ASP A 99 21.52 -0.31 -8.64
C ASP A 99 20.45 -0.82 -7.68
N VAL A 100 19.55 0.05 -7.26
CA VAL A 100 18.43 -0.26 -6.35
C VAL A 100 17.55 -1.44 -6.85
N ARG A 101 17.59 -1.72 -8.16
CA ARG A 101 16.81 -2.80 -8.79
C ARG A 101 17.50 -4.16 -8.73
N ARG A 102 18.74 -4.23 -8.22
CA ARG A 102 19.59 -5.43 -8.24
C ARG A 102 20.15 -5.83 -6.88
N THR A 103 19.64 -5.23 -5.82
CA THR A 103 19.97 -5.56 -4.43
C THR A 103 18.79 -6.19 -3.73
N ARG A 104 18.91 -6.53 -2.45
CA ARG A 104 17.83 -7.18 -1.72
C ARG A 104 16.73 -6.18 -1.37
N ALA A 105 15.48 -6.63 -1.44
CA ALA A 105 14.35 -5.85 -0.96
C ALA A 105 14.24 -5.97 0.58
N ASP A 106 14.68 -4.95 1.30
CA ASP A 106 14.63 -4.91 2.77
C ASP A 106 13.28 -4.40 3.32
N SER A 107 12.45 -3.87 2.45
CA SER A 107 11.08 -3.45 2.71
C SER A 107 10.21 -3.91 1.54
N ILE A 108 9.11 -4.60 1.85
CA ILE A 108 8.19 -5.14 0.84
C ILE A 108 6.78 -4.94 1.39
N HIS A 109 5.99 -4.08 0.75
CA HIS A 109 4.62 -3.78 1.14
C HIS A 109 3.71 -3.80 -0.08
N LEU A 110 2.59 -4.49 0.03
CA LEU A 110 1.50 -4.39 -0.93
C LEU A 110 0.45 -3.43 -0.36
N LEU A 111 0.29 -2.31 -1.01
CA LEU A 111 -0.75 -1.37 -0.69
C LEU A 111 -2.00 -1.75 -1.49
N ALA A 112 -3.06 -2.13 -0.79
CA ALA A 112 -4.39 -2.35 -1.34
C ALA A 112 -5.27 -1.17 -0.98
N VAL A 113 -5.99 -0.60 -1.97
CA VAL A 113 -6.90 0.51 -1.74
C VAL A 113 -8.18 0.34 -2.54
N ASN A 114 -9.28 0.65 -1.90
CA ASN A 114 -10.57 0.77 -2.53
C ASN A 114 -10.82 2.24 -2.92
N PRO A 115 -10.81 2.61 -4.19
CA PRO A 115 -10.98 4.00 -4.62
C PRO A 115 -12.36 4.59 -4.34
N ARG A 116 -13.36 3.73 -4.09
CA ARG A 116 -14.74 4.17 -3.79
C ARG A 116 -14.88 4.55 -2.32
N THR A 117 -14.41 3.68 -1.41
CA THR A 117 -14.52 3.90 0.04
C THR A 117 -13.37 4.70 0.61
N LEU A 118 -12.22 4.78 -0.11
CA LEU A 118 -10.95 5.36 0.32
C LEU A 118 -10.32 4.63 1.51
N GLU A 119 -10.80 3.43 1.79
CA GLU A 119 -10.24 2.50 2.77
C GLU A 119 -9.20 1.60 2.11
N GLY A 120 -8.34 0.98 2.93
CA GLY A 120 -7.35 0.06 2.40
C GLY A 120 -6.46 -0.61 3.43
N THR A 121 -5.44 -1.31 2.93
CA THR A 121 -4.48 -2.05 3.76
C THR A 121 -3.06 -1.87 3.23
N ILE A 122 -2.14 -1.59 4.12
CA ILE A 122 -0.70 -1.67 3.89
C ILE A 122 -0.24 -3.02 4.43
N LEU A 123 -0.04 -3.98 3.54
CA LEU A 123 0.35 -5.34 3.87
C LEU A 123 1.87 -5.50 3.76
N GLY A 124 2.57 -5.53 4.89
CA GLY A 124 4.01 -5.76 4.95
C GLY A 124 4.36 -7.24 4.89
N PHE A 125 5.40 -7.59 4.14
CA PHE A 125 5.95 -8.95 4.08
C PHE A 125 7.26 -9.02 4.85
N PRO A 126 7.46 -10.05 5.71
CA PRO A 126 8.79 -10.33 6.25
C PRO A 126 9.77 -10.56 5.09
N ARG A 127 10.88 -9.83 5.04
CA ARG A 127 11.82 -9.92 3.90
C ARG A 127 12.44 -11.31 3.73
N ASP A 128 12.49 -12.07 4.83
CA ASP A 128 13.03 -13.43 4.87
C ASP A 128 11.92 -14.50 4.70
N ALA A 129 10.70 -14.11 4.27
CA ALA A 129 9.63 -15.05 3.95
C ALA A 129 10.11 -16.03 2.88
N TRP A 130 9.97 -17.34 3.18
CA TRP A 130 10.36 -18.44 2.29
C TRP A 130 9.23 -18.73 1.32
N VAL A 131 9.44 -18.37 0.06
CA VAL A 131 8.40 -18.40 -0.96
C VAL A 131 8.93 -18.98 -2.27
N GLU A 132 8.03 -19.44 -3.14
CA GLU A 132 8.37 -19.76 -4.52
C GLU A 132 8.58 -18.48 -5.31
N ILE A 133 9.77 -18.30 -5.88
CA ILE A 133 10.08 -17.21 -6.81
C ILE A 133 9.94 -17.76 -8.23
N PRO A 134 9.03 -17.23 -9.07
CA PRO A 134 8.77 -17.73 -10.40
C PRO A 134 10.04 -17.89 -11.24
N GLY A 135 10.26 -19.10 -11.77
CA GLY A 135 11.44 -19.43 -12.56
C GLY A 135 12.77 -19.53 -11.79
N ARG A 136 12.76 -19.43 -10.45
CA ARG A 136 13.97 -19.47 -9.61
C ARG A 136 13.88 -20.48 -8.45
N GLY A 137 12.69 -21.07 -8.22
CA GLY A 137 12.45 -21.98 -7.11
C GLY A 137 12.31 -21.26 -5.75
N ALA A 138 12.23 -22.04 -4.67
CA ALA A 138 12.01 -21.50 -3.33
C ALA A 138 13.22 -20.75 -2.80
N ASN A 139 12.99 -19.53 -2.32
CA ASN A 139 14.00 -18.69 -1.67
C ASN A 139 13.33 -17.63 -0.77
N ARG A 140 14.12 -16.82 -0.07
CA ARG A 140 13.61 -15.64 0.63
C ARG A 140 13.05 -14.65 -0.37
N ILE A 141 11.89 -14.08 -0.09
CA ILE A 141 11.17 -13.16 -0.99
C ILE A 141 12.03 -11.96 -1.44
N ASN A 142 12.92 -11.47 -0.56
CA ASN A 142 13.82 -10.35 -0.88
C ASN A 142 14.81 -10.65 -2.01
N MET A 143 15.07 -11.93 -2.30
CA MET A 143 15.96 -12.35 -3.39
C MET A 143 15.32 -12.18 -4.77
N ALA A 144 14.00 -12.05 -4.84
CA ALA A 144 13.33 -11.81 -6.11
C ALA A 144 13.81 -10.50 -6.77
N LEU A 145 14.05 -9.45 -5.99
CA LEU A 145 14.61 -8.20 -6.49
C LEU A 145 16.03 -8.37 -7.08
N VAL A 146 16.87 -9.18 -6.42
CA VAL A 146 18.21 -9.50 -6.91
C VAL A 146 18.17 -10.25 -8.24
N TYR A 147 17.28 -11.24 -8.35
CA TYR A 147 17.24 -12.15 -9.48
C TYR A 147 16.60 -11.58 -10.75
N GLY A 148 15.58 -10.72 -10.60
CA GLY A 148 14.82 -10.24 -11.73
C GLY A 148 14.27 -8.82 -11.59
N GLY A 149 14.77 -8.06 -10.62
CA GLY A 149 14.34 -6.67 -10.42
C GLY A 149 12.92 -6.55 -9.84
N PRO A 150 12.36 -5.33 -9.88
CA PRO A 150 11.05 -5.07 -9.30
C PRO A 150 9.91 -5.86 -9.97
N GLN A 151 10.04 -6.17 -11.25
CA GLN A 151 9.07 -6.98 -11.99
C GLN A 151 8.96 -8.39 -11.41
N LEU A 152 10.10 -9.08 -11.18
CA LEU A 152 10.08 -10.41 -10.58
C LEU A 152 9.62 -10.39 -9.12
N LEU A 153 9.92 -9.31 -8.38
CA LEU A 153 9.38 -9.13 -7.04
C LEU A 153 7.85 -8.97 -7.06
N ALA A 154 7.32 -8.16 -7.98
CA ALA A 154 5.87 -8.00 -8.18
C ALA A 154 5.20 -9.32 -8.58
N GLU A 155 5.80 -10.06 -9.51
CA GLU A 155 5.32 -11.38 -9.91
C GLU A 155 5.37 -12.38 -8.74
N THR A 156 6.41 -12.34 -7.92
CA THR A 156 6.53 -13.19 -6.73
C THR A 156 5.43 -12.87 -5.71
N VAL A 157 5.15 -11.60 -5.44
CA VAL A 157 4.06 -11.19 -4.55
C VAL A 157 2.71 -11.63 -5.11
N ARG A 158 2.47 -11.42 -6.41
CA ARG A 158 1.25 -11.87 -7.08
C ARG A 158 1.08 -13.39 -7.01
N HIS A 159 2.15 -14.14 -7.26
CA HIS A 159 2.15 -15.62 -7.18
C HIS A 159 1.84 -16.09 -5.75
N LEU A 160 2.45 -15.45 -4.75
CA LEU A 160 2.27 -15.79 -3.35
C LEU A 160 0.85 -15.50 -2.86
N THR A 161 0.28 -14.35 -3.21
CA THR A 161 -0.97 -13.84 -2.62
C THR A 161 -2.20 -14.13 -3.46
N GLY A 162 -2.03 -14.36 -4.76
CA GLY A 162 -3.14 -14.39 -5.72
C GLY A 162 -3.84 -13.04 -5.88
N LEU A 163 -3.26 -11.95 -5.35
CA LEU A 163 -3.72 -10.58 -5.52
C LEU A 163 -3.02 -9.94 -6.73
N PRO A 164 -3.67 -9.06 -7.50
CA PRO A 164 -3.00 -8.34 -8.57
C PRO A 164 -1.94 -7.39 -7.99
N VAL A 165 -0.95 -7.08 -8.80
CA VAL A 165 0.01 -5.99 -8.57
C VAL A 165 -0.02 -5.13 -9.82
N HIS A 166 -0.62 -3.94 -9.73
CA HIS A 166 -0.83 -3.05 -10.87
C HIS A 166 0.43 -2.25 -11.18
N TYR A 167 1.07 -1.75 -10.12
CA TYR A 167 2.27 -0.93 -10.21
C TYR A 167 3.27 -1.31 -9.13
N TYR A 168 4.54 -1.00 -9.40
CA TYR A 168 5.53 -1.00 -8.33
C TYR A 168 6.17 0.36 -8.16
N VAL A 169 6.67 0.56 -6.95
CA VAL A 169 7.50 1.70 -6.60
C VAL A 169 8.65 1.25 -5.72
N LEU A 170 9.85 1.55 -6.15
CA LEU A 170 11.08 1.09 -5.54
C LEU A 170 12.02 2.26 -5.24
N THR A 171 12.54 2.31 -4.01
CA THR A 171 13.60 3.24 -3.62
C THR A 171 14.74 2.53 -2.87
N GLY A 172 15.89 3.17 -2.75
CA GLY A 172 16.97 2.74 -1.87
C GLY A 172 17.10 3.63 -0.64
N PHE A 173 18.09 3.37 0.20
CA PHE A 173 18.33 4.14 1.42
C PHE A 173 18.57 5.63 1.14
N THR A 174 19.45 5.93 0.18
CA THR A 174 19.74 7.33 -0.20
C THR A 174 18.48 8.02 -0.74
N GLY A 175 17.70 7.34 -1.59
CA GLY A 175 16.45 7.89 -2.12
C GLY A 175 15.44 8.19 -1.03
N LEU A 176 15.29 7.29 -0.04
CA LEU A 176 14.43 7.52 1.11
C LEU A 176 14.86 8.76 1.91
N VAL A 177 16.16 8.85 2.25
CA VAL A 177 16.70 9.97 3.02
C VAL A 177 16.47 11.29 2.29
N SER A 178 16.90 11.38 1.02
CA SER A 178 16.76 12.60 0.23
C SER A 178 15.29 13.01 0.05
N MET A 179 14.42 12.05 -0.19
CA MET A 179 12.98 12.31 -0.38
C MET A 179 12.35 12.88 0.91
N VAL A 180 12.66 12.31 2.08
CA VAL A 180 12.15 12.82 3.36
C VAL A 180 12.68 14.22 3.63
N ASP A 181 13.97 14.45 3.42
CA ASP A 181 14.60 15.75 3.66
C ASP A 181 14.05 16.83 2.72
N GLU A 182 13.88 16.53 1.42
CA GLU A 182 13.30 17.48 0.46
C GLU A 182 11.83 17.80 0.73
N LEU A 183 11.10 16.86 1.34
CA LEU A 183 9.73 17.09 1.79
C LEU A 183 9.65 17.78 3.16
N GLY A 184 10.79 18.12 3.77
CA GLY A 184 10.84 18.80 5.07
C GLY A 184 10.52 17.90 6.26
N GLY A 185 10.82 16.59 6.19
CA GLY A 185 10.61 15.65 7.29
C GLY A 185 9.22 14.99 7.30
N VAL A 186 8.98 14.10 8.26
CA VAL A 186 7.70 13.42 8.49
C VAL A 186 7.44 13.25 9.98
N ASP A 187 6.16 13.35 10.38
CA ASP A 187 5.75 13.16 11.76
C ASP A 187 5.37 11.70 12.01
N VAL A 188 6.00 11.08 12.99
CA VAL A 188 5.82 9.66 13.32
C VAL A 188 5.61 9.50 14.82
N PHE A 189 4.60 8.72 15.20
CA PHE A 189 4.41 8.33 16.59
C PHE A 189 5.23 7.08 16.92
N VAL A 190 6.15 7.21 17.85
CA VAL A 190 6.97 6.11 18.40
C VAL A 190 6.24 5.53 19.61
N GLU A 191 5.78 4.29 19.52
CA GLU A 191 4.97 3.66 20.58
C GLU A 191 5.78 3.27 21.81
N ARG A 192 7.03 2.90 21.60
CA ARG A 192 7.93 2.43 22.65
C ARG A 192 9.36 2.91 22.45
N ARG A 193 10.12 2.92 23.53
CA ARG A 193 11.54 3.29 23.45
C ARG A 193 12.28 2.40 22.45
N MET A 194 13.04 3.03 21.57
CA MET A 194 13.93 2.40 20.61
C MET A 194 15.40 2.68 20.98
N ASN A 195 16.24 1.64 20.93
CA ASN A 195 17.67 1.76 21.19
C ASN A 195 18.41 0.64 20.43
N ASP A 196 18.55 0.81 19.14
CA ASP A 196 19.22 -0.15 18.25
C ASP A 196 20.47 0.51 17.61
N ALA A 197 21.63 0.07 18.07
CA ALA A 197 22.90 0.58 17.56
C ALA A 197 23.15 0.22 16.08
N ASN A 198 22.56 -0.87 15.57
CA ASN A 198 22.74 -1.32 14.18
C ASN A 198 21.93 -0.47 13.18
N SER A 199 20.75 -0.02 13.56
CA SER A 199 19.95 0.89 12.75
C SER A 199 20.25 2.36 13.04
N GLY A 200 20.81 2.65 14.21
CA GLY A 200 20.99 3.99 14.73
C GLY A 200 19.74 4.58 15.39
N ALA A 201 18.66 3.79 15.52
CA ALA A 201 17.42 4.23 16.14
C ALA A 201 17.63 4.46 17.65
N ARG A 202 17.37 5.70 18.10
CA ARG A 202 17.43 6.13 19.52
C ARG A 202 16.30 7.09 19.79
N PHE A 203 15.09 6.55 19.99
CA PHE A 203 13.88 7.35 20.13
C PHE A 203 13.15 7.01 21.43
N GLN A 204 12.58 8.04 22.07
CA GLN A 204 11.65 7.87 23.18
C GLN A 204 10.23 7.69 22.66
N PRO A 205 9.29 7.14 23.45
CA PRO A 205 7.88 7.14 23.08
C PRO A 205 7.33 8.55 22.89
N GLY A 206 6.44 8.72 21.90
CA GLY A 206 5.79 10.00 21.60
C GLY A 206 5.92 10.40 20.13
N TRP A 207 5.45 11.59 19.81
CA TRP A 207 5.56 12.17 18.47
C TRP A 207 6.97 12.69 18.20
N HIS A 208 7.48 12.39 17.02
CA HIS A 208 8.77 12.84 16.52
C HIS A 208 8.61 13.39 15.11
N HIS A 209 9.26 14.50 14.84
CA HIS A 209 9.46 15.00 13.48
C HIS A 209 10.78 14.46 12.95
N PHE A 210 10.73 13.47 12.08
CA PHE A 210 11.91 12.79 11.55
C PHE A 210 12.44 13.47 10.29
N ASN A 211 13.73 13.74 10.26
CA ASN A 211 14.48 13.94 9.02
C ASN A 211 14.71 12.59 8.30
N GLY A 212 15.34 12.63 7.12
CA GLY A 212 15.55 11.42 6.32
C GLY A 212 16.36 10.33 7.00
N ASN A 213 17.41 10.70 7.74
CA ASN A 213 18.24 9.74 8.47
C ASN A 213 17.50 9.12 9.67
N GLU A 214 16.73 9.91 10.37
CA GLU A 214 15.90 9.42 11.48
C GLU A 214 14.78 8.50 10.98
N ALA A 215 14.10 8.86 9.89
CA ALA A 215 13.11 8.01 9.23
C ALA A 215 13.73 6.68 8.76
N LEU A 216 14.92 6.73 8.17
CA LEU A 216 15.66 5.52 7.80
C LEU A 216 16.03 4.68 9.02
N SER A 217 16.56 5.29 10.09
CA SER A 217 16.92 4.59 11.31
C SER A 217 15.72 3.91 11.97
N PHE A 218 14.59 4.63 12.08
CA PHE A 218 13.32 4.10 12.58
C PHE A 218 12.82 2.92 11.74
N SER A 219 12.88 3.03 10.41
CA SER A 219 12.42 1.99 9.48
C SER A 219 13.30 0.75 9.46
N ARG A 220 14.49 0.80 10.04
CA ARG A 220 15.46 -0.31 10.08
C ARG A 220 15.61 -0.98 11.45
N ASP A 221 14.98 -0.43 12.49
CA ASP A 221 15.06 -0.99 13.85
C ASP A 221 14.53 -2.44 13.91
N ARG A 222 15.33 -3.31 14.53
CA ARG A 222 15.04 -4.73 14.69
C ARG A 222 15.31 -5.24 16.09
N HIS A 223 16.09 -4.51 16.88
CA HIS A 223 16.60 -5.00 18.15
C HIS A 223 15.90 -4.36 19.36
N SER A 224 15.06 -3.36 19.14
CA SER A 224 14.29 -2.74 20.23
C SER A 224 13.06 -3.56 20.64
N THR A 225 12.72 -4.63 19.89
CA THR A 225 11.56 -5.48 20.17
C THR A 225 11.87 -6.96 19.92
N PRO A 226 11.21 -7.88 20.65
CA PRO A 226 11.38 -9.33 20.44
C PRO A 226 10.98 -9.78 19.01
N ASP A 227 9.99 -9.12 18.42
CA ASP A 227 9.44 -9.47 17.11
C ASP A 227 10.30 -8.99 15.92
N GLY A 228 11.39 -8.29 16.20
CA GLY A 228 12.47 -7.93 15.28
C GLY A 228 12.02 -7.53 13.89
N ASP A 229 12.03 -8.48 12.97
CA ASP A 229 11.73 -8.25 11.54
C ASP A 229 10.27 -7.85 11.27
N PHE A 230 9.32 -8.38 12.04
CA PHE A 230 7.91 -8.02 11.93
C PHE A 230 7.67 -6.57 12.39
N THR A 231 8.25 -6.17 13.53
CA THR A 231 8.18 -4.79 14.01
C THR A 231 8.83 -3.83 13.02
N ARG A 232 9.96 -4.21 12.41
CA ARG A 232 10.59 -3.40 11.37
C ARG A 232 9.63 -3.17 10.20
N SER A 233 8.97 -4.21 9.72
CA SER A 233 8.00 -4.09 8.63
C SER A 233 6.82 -3.18 9.02
N LEU A 234 6.29 -3.28 10.25
CA LEU A 234 5.28 -2.34 10.75
C LEU A 234 5.78 -0.90 10.78
N ASN A 235 7.01 -0.66 11.24
CA ASN A 235 7.60 0.66 11.27
C ASN A 235 7.76 1.26 9.86
N GLN A 236 8.11 0.44 8.88
CA GLN A 236 8.15 0.86 7.48
C GLN A 236 6.76 1.29 6.97
N GLY A 237 5.71 0.56 7.32
CA GLY A 237 4.33 0.96 7.02
C GLY A 237 3.92 2.28 7.70
N LYS A 238 4.39 2.55 8.94
CA LYS A 238 4.17 3.85 9.60
C LYS A 238 4.82 5.02 8.87
N ILE A 239 6.00 4.81 8.29
CA ILE A 239 6.64 5.84 7.45
C ILE A 239 5.79 6.11 6.19
N ILE A 240 5.18 5.09 5.61
CA ILE A 240 4.27 5.25 4.47
C ILE A 240 3.05 6.08 4.89
N LEU A 241 2.43 5.76 6.03
CA LEU A 241 1.28 6.51 6.57
C LEU A 241 1.63 7.98 6.89
N ALA A 242 2.79 8.21 7.52
CA ALA A 242 3.25 9.55 7.86
C ALA A 242 3.45 10.44 6.62
N ALA A 243 3.96 9.87 5.54
CA ALA A 243 4.10 10.59 4.28
C ALA A 243 2.76 10.92 3.63
N LEU A 244 1.81 10.00 3.70
CA LEU A 244 0.46 10.25 3.21
C LEU A 244 -0.22 11.37 4.02
N ALA A 245 -0.11 11.32 5.36
CA ALA A 245 -0.64 12.34 6.24
C ALA A 245 -0.06 13.74 5.92
N LYS A 246 1.27 13.81 5.75
CA LYS A 246 1.96 15.04 5.38
C LYS A 246 1.49 15.57 4.02
N MET A 247 1.41 14.72 3.01
CA MET A 247 0.91 15.13 1.69
C MET A 247 -0.50 15.72 1.79
N ARG A 248 -1.41 15.08 2.53
CA ARG A 248 -2.76 15.59 2.73
C ARG A 248 -2.78 16.96 3.42
N ALA A 249 -1.92 17.15 4.41
CA ALA A 249 -1.85 18.41 5.18
C ALA A 249 -1.30 19.58 4.35
N GLU A 250 -0.34 19.31 3.45
CA GLU A 250 0.42 20.35 2.77
C GLU A 250 -0.01 20.61 1.31
N VAL A 251 -0.66 19.63 0.67
CA VAL A 251 -1.02 19.71 -0.75
C VAL A 251 -2.47 20.13 -0.90
N GLY A 252 -2.70 21.45 -1.09
CA GLY A 252 -4.04 22.02 -1.26
C GLY A 252 -4.57 21.97 -2.69
N ASP A 253 -3.69 21.96 -3.70
CA ASP A 253 -4.03 22.11 -5.11
C ASP A 253 -3.17 21.20 -6.03
N ASP A 254 -3.44 21.24 -7.31
CA ASP A 254 -2.72 20.45 -8.31
C ASP A 254 -1.28 20.92 -8.50
N GLU A 255 -0.96 22.18 -8.26
CA GLU A 255 0.41 22.66 -8.35
C GLU A 255 1.26 22.14 -7.20
N GLY A 256 0.73 22.16 -5.98
CA GLY A 256 1.31 21.50 -4.83
C GLY A 256 1.53 20.00 -5.08
N LEU A 257 0.55 19.34 -5.70
CA LEU A 257 0.65 17.93 -6.05
C LEU A 257 1.76 17.67 -7.07
N ARG A 258 1.89 18.50 -8.10
CA ARG A 258 3.00 18.40 -9.08
C ARG A 258 4.37 18.60 -8.43
N ARG A 259 4.50 19.57 -7.52
CA ARG A 259 5.75 19.77 -6.76
C ARG A 259 6.10 18.54 -5.94
N TRP A 260 5.13 18.00 -5.22
CA TRP A 260 5.28 16.76 -4.47
C TRP A 260 5.71 15.58 -5.33
N LEU A 261 5.01 15.34 -6.44
CA LEU A 261 5.37 14.34 -7.44
C LEU A 261 6.78 14.55 -7.97
N GLY A 262 7.16 15.80 -8.25
CA GLY A 262 8.50 16.15 -8.70
C GLY A 262 9.60 15.75 -7.72
N VAL A 263 9.36 15.82 -6.41
CA VAL A 263 10.28 15.28 -5.39
C VAL A 263 10.33 13.76 -5.50
N LEU A 264 9.18 13.10 -5.53
CA LEU A 264 9.09 11.65 -5.52
C LEU A 264 9.81 10.99 -6.69
N ILE A 265 9.49 11.38 -7.91
CA ILE A 265 10.01 10.74 -9.14
C ILE A 265 11.54 10.86 -9.28
N ARG A 266 12.16 11.84 -8.59
CA ARG A 266 13.63 11.96 -8.57
C ARG A 266 14.31 10.86 -7.75
N HIS A 267 13.61 10.25 -6.80
CA HIS A 267 14.18 9.36 -5.80
C HIS A 267 13.68 7.92 -5.87
N VAL A 268 12.86 7.60 -6.89
CA VAL A 268 12.25 6.28 -7.03
C VAL A 268 12.40 5.71 -8.43
N SER A 269 12.33 4.39 -8.53
CA SER A 269 12.04 3.66 -9.77
C SER A 269 10.60 3.17 -9.69
N LEU A 270 9.81 3.45 -10.72
CA LEU A 270 8.40 3.08 -10.78
C LEU A 270 8.03 2.69 -12.22
N ASP A 271 6.92 1.97 -12.37
CA ASP A 271 6.35 1.58 -13.67
C ASP A 271 4.98 2.23 -13.95
N VAL A 272 4.61 3.23 -13.15
CA VAL A 272 3.37 4.00 -13.37
C VAL A 272 3.51 4.82 -14.66
N PRO A 273 2.56 4.70 -15.61
CA PRO A 273 2.51 5.55 -16.78
C PRO A 273 2.45 7.05 -16.43
N SER A 274 3.13 7.88 -17.20
CA SER A 274 3.26 9.31 -16.87
C SER A 274 1.94 10.07 -16.88
N ASP A 275 0.99 9.65 -17.70
CA ASP A 275 -0.36 10.19 -17.80
C ASP A 275 -1.27 9.80 -16.62
N GLU A 276 -0.95 8.71 -15.92
CA GLU A 276 -1.67 8.25 -14.74
C GLU A 276 -1.12 8.83 -13.42
N LEU A 277 0.13 9.33 -13.40
CA LEU A 277 0.80 9.80 -12.21
C LEU A 277 -0.01 10.86 -11.44
N MET A 278 -0.60 11.83 -12.13
CA MET A 278 -1.40 12.88 -11.50
C MET A 278 -2.71 12.34 -10.91
N SER A 279 -3.37 11.45 -11.63
CA SER A 279 -4.62 10.83 -11.16
C SER A 279 -4.39 9.99 -9.92
N LEU A 280 -3.32 9.21 -9.92
CA LEU A 280 -2.89 8.40 -8.78
C LEU A 280 -2.54 9.26 -7.56
N ALA A 281 -1.81 10.35 -7.76
CA ALA A 281 -1.47 11.26 -6.69
C ALA A 281 -2.72 12.00 -6.15
N ALA A 282 -3.65 12.39 -7.01
CA ALA A 282 -4.89 13.03 -6.61
C ALA A 282 -5.77 12.10 -5.75
N LEU A 283 -5.79 10.79 -6.05
CA LEU A 283 -6.45 9.86 -5.14
C LEU A 283 -5.68 9.71 -3.82
N GLY A 284 -4.37 9.52 -3.87
CA GLY A 284 -3.56 9.43 -2.66
C GLY A 284 -3.85 10.59 -1.70
N ARG A 285 -4.04 11.81 -2.23
CA ARG A 285 -4.46 12.98 -1.44
C ARG A 285 -5.84 12.82 -0.78
N ARG A 286 -6.73 12.01 -1.36
CA ARG A 286 -8.08 11.77 -0.82
C ARG A 286 -8.11 10.68 0.25
N VAL A 287 -7.20 9.71 0.17
CA VAL A 287 -7.14 8.59 1.13
C VAL A 287 -6.75 9.12 2.51
N GLU A 288 -7.55 8.78 3.52
CA GLU A 288 -7.27 9.12 4.91
C GLU A 288 -6.30 8.10 5.53
N PRO A 289 -5.19 8.53 6.15
CA PRO A 289 -4.25 7.60 6.78
C PRO A 289 -4.90 6.67 7.80
N ASP A 290 -5.90 7.19 8.54
CA ASP A 290 -6.62 6.44 9.58
C ASP A 290 -7.56 5.36 9.00
N LEU A 291 -7.88 5.43 7.70
CA LEU A 291 -8.64 4.42 6.99
C LEU A 291 -7.76 3.33 6.37
N LEU A 292 -6.43 3.45 6.51
CA LEU A 292 -5.48 2.45 6.06
C LEU A 292 -5.00 1.58 7.23
N ARG A 293 -5.23 0.28 7.15
CA ARG A 293 -4.71 -0.68 8.12
C ARG A 293 -3.28 -1.07 7.79
N ASN A 294 -2.35 -0.85 8.73
CA ASN A 294 -0.96 -1.26 8.58
C ASN A 294 -0.72 -2.57 9.31
N VAL A 295 -0.50 -3.64 8.58
CA VAL A 295 -0.35 -5.00 9.09
C VAL A 295 0.83 -5.71 8.44
N VAL A 296 1.35 -6.74 9.10
CA VAL A 296 2.41 -7.60 8.55
C VAL A 296 1.89 -9.02 8.42
N VAL A 297 2.18 -9.65 7.28
CA VAL A 297 1.86 -11.05 7.04
C VAL A 297 2.47 -11.92 8.15
N PRO A 298 1.65 -12.67 8.90
CA PRO A 298 2.14 -13.51 9.98
C PRO A 298 2.93 -14.70 9.44
N GLY A 299 3.92 -15.13 10.22
CA GLY A 299 4.74 -16.29 9.88
C GLY A 299 5.51 -16.82 11.08
N ARG A 300 6.12 -17.97 10.89
CA ARG A 300 6.96 -18.62 11.91
C ARG A 300 8.41 -18.60 11.47
N VAL A 301 9.28 -18.11 12.35
CA VAL A 301 10.73 -18.17 12.13
C VAL A 301 11.18 -19.64 12.15
N GLY A 302 12.04 -19.99 11.22
CA GLY A 302 12.62 -21.32 11.07
C GLY A 302 13.90 -21.30 10.25
N SER A 303 14.33 -22.43 9.72
CA SER A 303 15.55 -22.56 8.94
C SER A 303 15.31 -23.31 7.63
N ALA A 304 15.93 -22.83 6.55
CA ALA A 304 16.05 -23.53 5.28
C ALA A 304 17.56 -23.75 4.98
N GLY A 305 18.05 -24.95 5.24
CA GLY A 305 19.49 -25.21 5.28
C GLY A 305 20.17 -24.38 6.37
N SER A 306 21.18 -23.59 6.04
CA SER A 306 21.87 -22.69 6.95
C SER A 306 21.24 -21.30 7.07
N GLN A 307 20.15 -21.03 6.35
CA GLN A 307 19.51 -19.72 6.33
C GLN A 307 18.37 -19.64 7.34
N SER A 308 18.31 -18.55 8.12
CA SER A 308 17.11 -18.19 8.88
C SER A 308 16.06 -17.65 7.92
N VAL A 309 14.83 -18.15 8.03
CA VAL A 309 13.71 -17.82 7.14
C VAL A 309 12.41 -17.66 7.94
N VAL A 310 11.39 -17.09 7.31
CA VAL A 310 10.03 -17.02 7.84
C VAL A 310 9.12 -17.89 6.97
N TYR A 311 8.49 -18.88 7.58
CA TYR A 311 7.48 -19.71 6.93
C TYR A 311 6.10 -19.09 7.13
N LEU A 312 5.43 -18.80 6.02
CA LEU A 312 4.06 -18.30 6.04
C LEU A 312 3.09 -19.49 6.18
N GLY A 313 2.04 -19.33 6.97
CA GLY A 313 1.06 -20.37 7.27
C GLY A 313 -0.36 -19.97 6.83
N GLU A 314 -1.33 -20.77 7.30
CA GLU A 314 -2.76 -20.55 6.98
C GLU A 314 -3.25 -19.15 7.38
N ALA A 315 -2.75 -18.60 8.48
CA ALA A 315 -3.10 -17.23 8.88
C ALA A 315 -2.71 -16.17 7.84
N ALA A 316 -1.60 -16.36 7.13
CA ALA A 316 -1.23 -15.49 6.01
C ALA A 316 -2.23 -15.67 4.84
N ALA A 317 -2.61 -16.90 4.58
CA ALA A 317 -3.58 -17.25 3.57
C ALA A 317 -4.95 -16.56 3.80
N GLN A 318 -5.41 -16.56 5.05
CA GLN A 318 -6.67 -15.89 5.41
C GLN A 318 -6.61 -14.37 5.15
N ILE A 319 -5.48 -13.73 5.44
CA ILE A 319 -5.28 -12.31 5.13
C ILE A 319 -5.40 -12.06 3.62
N PHE A 320 -4.77 -12.91 2.79
CA PHE A 320 -4.84 -12.74 1.33
C PHE A 320 -6.27 -12.93 0.79
N LEU A 321 -7.05 -13.85 1.39
CA LEU A 321 -8.47 -14.03 1.06
C LEU A 321 -9.31 -12.83 1.46
N ASP A 322 -9.12 -12.32 2.66
CA ASP A 322 -9.89 -11.22 3.22
C ASP A 322 -9.70 -9.91 2.42
N LEU A 323 -8.53 -9.71 1.84
CA LEU A 323 -8.25 -8.54 1.00
C LEU A 323 -8.88 -8.59 -0.41
N ARG A 324 -9.33 -9.76 -0.87
CA ARG A 324 -9.78 -9.92 -2.26
C ARG A 324 -11.05 -9.15 -2.61
N PRO A 325 -12.08 -9.07 -1.74
CA PRO A 325 -13.34 -8.42 -2.09
C PRO A 325 -13.24 -6.90 -2.21
N ASP A 326 -12.46 -6.25 -1.35
CA ASP A 326 -12.49 -4.79 -1.19
C ASP A 326 -11.15 -4.14 -0.82
N GLY A 327 -10.08 -4.91 -0.68
CA GLY A 327 -8.75 -4.40 -0.32
C GLY A 327 -8.59 -4.03 1.16
N VAL A 328 -9.59 -4.33 2.01
CA VAL A 328 -9.64 -3.90 3.41
C VAL A 328 -9.63 -5.11 4.33
N LEU A 329 -8.60 -5.23 5.17
CA LEU A 329 -8.50 -6.32 6.13
C LEU A 329 -9.62 -6.22 7.20
N GLY A 330 -10.35 -7.33 7.44
CA GLY A 330 -11.40 -7.40 8.46
C GLY A 330 -12.70 -6.71 8.07
N SER A 331 -12.93 -6.40 6.80
CA SER A 331 -14.20 -5.87 6.29
C SER A 331 -15.30 -6.91 6.29
N SER A 332 -14.94 -8.17 6.05
CA SER A 332 -15.88 -9.32 6.05
C SER A 332 -16.59 -9.54 7.39
N SER A 333 -16.10 -8.96 8.48
CA SER A 333 -16.74 -8.95 9.80
C SER A 333 -17.63 -7.73 10.06
N ARG A 334 -17.68 -6.77 9.13
CA ARG A 334 -18.53 -5.57 9.24
C ARG A 334 -19.93 -5.92 8.68
N PRO A 335 -21.01 -5.82 9.48
CA PRO A 335 -22.36 -6.01 8.94
C PRO A 335 -22.59 -4.98 7.84
N GLU A 336 -23.07 -5.44 6.68
CA GLU A 336 -23.53 -4.59 5.60
C GLU A 336 -24.48 -3.53 6.18
N GLN A 337 -24.09 -2.26 6.10
CA GLN A 337 -25.02 -1.16 6.37
C GLN A 337 -26.02 -1.16 5.21
N THR A 338 -27.08 -1.93 5.37
CA THR A 338 -28.24 -1.87 4.50
C THR A 338 -28.80 -0.46 4.62
N THR A 339 -28.55 0.37 3.64
CA THR A 339 -29.26 1.65 3.47
C THR A 339 -30.71 1.30 3.15
N THR A 340 -31.51 1.12 4.19
CA THR A 340 -32.96 1.03 4.06
C THR A 340 -33.45 2.42 3.66
N THR A 341 -33.65 2.62 2.37
CA THR A 341 -34.42 3.74 1.86
C THR A 341 -35.86 3.51 2.32
N GLU A 342 -36.26 4.15 3.41
CA GLU A 342 -37.68 4.20 3.78
C GLU A 342 -38.46 4.91 2.68
N PRO A 343 -39.57 4.33 2.20
CA PRO A 343 -40.47 5.02 1.28
C PRO A 343 -41.18 6.13 2.06
N SER A 344 -41.00 7.37 1.62
CA SER A 344 -41.74 8.53 2.12
C SER A 344 -43.24 8.33 1.91
N THR A 345 -43.93 7.97 2.95
CA THR A 345 -45.41 7.97 2.98
C THR A 345 -45.88 9.39 3.27
N THR A 346 -46.36 10.04 2.24
CA THR A 346 -47.09 11.30 2.32
C THR A 346 -48.42 11.05 3.00
N THR A 347 -48.58 11.41 4.26
CA THR A 347 -49.89 11.42 4.95
C THR A 347 -50.42 12.83 4.97
N SER A 348 -51.44 13.07 4.16
CA SER A 348 -52.26 14.30 4.20
C SER A 348 -53.06 14.32 5.51
N SER A 349 -52.83 15.33 6.34
CA SER A 349 -53.62 15.63 7.52
C SER A 349 -54.77 16.58 7.16
N SER A 350 -55.98 16.08 7.23
CA SER A 350 -57.22 16.90 7.30
C SER A 350 -57.51 17.29 8.74
N SER A 351 -57.63 18.60 8.93
CA SER A 351 -58.03 19.27 10.16
C SER A 351 -59.50 19.01 10.51
N THR A 352 -59.81 18.70 11.77
CA THR A 352 -61.12 18.94 12.35
C THR A 352 -60.99 19.53 13.76
N THR A 353 -61.52 20.72 13.87
CA THR A 353 -61.72 21.51 15.09
C THR A 353 -62.83 20.92 15.94
N SER A 354 -62.66 20.81 17.26
CA SER A 354 -63.79 20.97 18.21
C SER A 354 -63.28 21.36 19.61
N THR A 355 -63.81 22.45 20.03
CA THR A 355 -63.83 23.17 21.32
C THR A 355 -64.45 22.32 22.42
N THR A 356 -63.93 22.34 23.62
CA THR A 356 -64.66 22.56 24.89
C THR A 356 -63.71 22.60 26.10
N GLU A 357 -63.72 23.71 26.81
CA GLU A 357 -63.37 23.89 28.22
C GLU A 357 -64.63 23.65 29.08
N PRO A 358 -64.66 23.81 30.46
CA PRO A 358 -63.61 23.62 31.47
C PRO A 358 -64.13 22.84 32.72
N ASP A 359 -63.45 23.01 33.86
CA ASP A 359 -63.75 22.71 35.27
C ASP A 359 -63.09 21.43 35.80
N GLY A 360 -62.41 21.45 36.88
CA GLY A 360 -62.41 22.16 38.12
C GLY A 360 -61.84 21.27 39.22
N PHE A 361 -61.10 21.84 40.12
CA PHE A 361 -60.96 21.52 41.54
C PHE A 361 -60.26 20.26 42.09
N LEU A 362 -59.21 20.61 42.90
CA LEU A 362 -58.82 20.08 44.22
C LEU A 362 -58.28 18.64 44.39
N GLY A 363 -57.10 18.64 45.04
CA GLY A 363 -56.53 17.55 45.79
C GLY A 363 -55.03 17.73 45.95
#